data_0bd6eee79d805c17c176d14b11c11508
#
_entry.id   0bd6eee79d805c17c176d14b11c11508
#
_cell.length_a   1.000
_cell.length_b   1.000
_cell.length_c   1.000
_cell.angle_alpha   90.00
_cell.angle_beta   90.00
_cell.angle_gamma   90.00
#
_symmetry.space_group_name_H-M   'P 1'
#
loop_
_entity.id
_entity.type
_entity.pdbx_description
1 polymer ?
#
loop_
_entity_poly.entity_id
_entity_poly.type
_entity_poly.pdbx_seq_one_letter_code
_entity_poly.pdbx_strand_id
1 'polypeptide(L)'
;MSTAEDRLEHTQTELAPLAAEFEDATGVDRRQFMFFSLVAAAASTFGMESAHALGASTASLDSWMPPTDLPVGLFQPPTVTPLALGNGEAPALQFQAYPGGTGALMEKLARERGRAAFDRAVFAVQKFSGPVPTSDEDLAFLPAHRISALIKEKKLTSTRITNIYLERLKRLNPTLNCVVTLMEDAARAEAAKADAEIAAGKYRGALHGIPYGLKDLFSTKGVRTTWGAKDFEDRIIDEDAEIVVRLRDAGAVLLAKLSTGLFAQNDQWFGGRTNNPWNLNIGSSGSSAGPGSATAAGCVAFAIGTETQGSIVSPSIRCGLSALRPTFGRTSRYGGMVLAWSQDRVGPMCRTIEDCAMVFNAYHGVDEKDPSTLTTPFQFDRNIKLASLRIGVDPQAPKELVNTLKALGMTPKDVGPRPTVPGVGGGGLNVEYAAAFDSYVQRKAKEIGLDLATLPEPG
;
A
#
# COMPACT_ATOMS: atom_id res chain seq x y z
N MET A 1 2.43 -1.98 -31.06
CA MET A 1 3.26 -1.80 -29.85
C MET A 1 2.61 -2.65 -28.79
N SER A 2 3.26 -3.74 -28.40
CA SER A 2 2.78 -4.66 -27.37
C SER A 2 2.74 -3.91 -26.02
N THR A 3 1.64 -4.01 -25.29
CA THR A 3 1.51 -3.40 -23.96
C THR A 3 2.44 -4.11 -22.96
N ALA A 4 2.72 -3.49 -21.83
CA ALA A 4 3.51 -4.14 -20.78
C ALA A 4 2.79 -5.40 -20.24
N GLU A 5 1.45 -5.45 -20.32
CA GLU A 5 0.64 -6.63 -19.98
C GLU A 5 0.82 -7.75 -21.00
N ASP A 6 0.83 -7.45 -22.31
CA ASP A 6 1.09 -8.45 -23.37
C ASP A 6 2.47 -9.10 -23.21
N ARG A 7 3.48 -8.33 -22.78
CA ARG A 7 4.82 -8.87 -22.53
C ARG A 7 4.87 -9.71 -21.26
N LEU A 8 4.13 -9.36 -20.23
CA LEU A 8 4.08 -10.15 -18.98
C LEU A 8 3.35 -11.49 -19.20
N GLU A 9 2.22 -11.48 -19.92
CA GLU A 9 1.49 -12.68 -20.29
C GLU A 9 2.32 -13.60 -21.21
N HIS A 10 3.05 -13.02 -22.15
CA HIS A 10 3.94 -13.74 -23.04
C HIS A 10 5.10 -14.37 -22.26
N THR A 11 5.72 -13.63 -21.35
CA THR A 11 6.80 -14.14 -20.48
C THR A 11 6.31 -15.25 -19.55
N GLN A 12 5.10 -15.15 -18.98
CA GLN A 12 4.53 -16.22 -18.15
C GLN A 12 4.20 -17.47 -18.93
N THR A 13 3.74 -17.34 -20.18
CA THR A 13 3.41 -18.47 -21.04
C THR A 13 4.68 -19.17 -21.56
N GLU A 14 5.75 -18.44 -21.80
CA GLU A 14 7.04 -19.00 -22.20
C GLU A 14 7.82 -19.64 -21.04
N LEU A 15 7.69 -19.11 -19.82
CA LEU A 15 8.41 -19.62 -18.65
C LEU A 15 7.77 -20.87 -18.04
N ALA A 16 6.47 -21.11 -18.24
CA ALA A 16 5.80 -22.28 -17.68
C ALA A 16 6.32 -23.63 -18.19
N PRO A 17 6.60 -23.80 -19.50
CA PRO A 17 7.26 -25.02 -20.01
C PRO A 17 8.69 -25.16 -19.52
N LEU A 18 9.46 -24.06 -19.50
CA LEU A 18 10.84 -24.04 -19.00
C LEU A 18 10.93 -24.39 -17.51
N ALA A 19 9.93 -24.00 -16.71
CA ALA A 19 9.85 -24.35 -15.31
C ALA A 19 9.68 -25.86 -15.07
N ALA A 20 8.83 -26.50 -15.89
CA ALA A 20 8.62 -27.94 -15.83
C ALA A 20 9.84 -28.73 -16.31
N GLU A 21 10.49 -28.26 -17.38
CA GLU A 21 11.70 -28.86 -17.93
C GLU A 21 12.90 -28.71 -16.97
N PHE A 22 12.96 -27.61 -16.24
CA PHE A 22 13.99 -27.35 -15.24
C PHE A 22 13.78 -28.19 -13.96
N GLU A 23 12.54 -28.43 -13.53
CA GLU A 23 12.20 -29.29 -12.41
C GLU A 23 12.60 -30.76 -12.69
N ASP A 24 12.34 -31.23 -13.91
CA ASP A 24 12.74 -32.57 -14.35
C ASP A 24 14.26 -32.76 -14.50
N ALA A 25 14.97 -31.67 -14.89
CA ALA A 25 16.41 -31.73 -15.14
C ALA A 25 17.25 -31.49 -13.86
N THR A 26 16.76 -30.74 -12.90
CA THR A 26 17.56 -30.27 -11.75
C THR A 26 17.01 -30.68 -10.38
N GLY A 27 15.77 -31.19 -10.31
CA GLY A 27 15.06 -31.49 -9.06
C GLY A 27 14.67 -30.25 -8.27
N VAL A 28 14.75 -29.07 -8.88
CA VAL A 28 14.40 -27.78 -8.30
C VAL A 28 12.90 -27.56 -8.49
N ASP A 29 12.16 -27.47 -7.39
CA ASP A 29 10.71 -27.34 -7.46
C ASP A 29 10.25 -26.00 -8.06
N ARG A 30 8.98 -25.92 -8.49
CA ARG A 30 8.37 -24.74 -9.10
C ARG A 30 8.52 -23.45 -8.26
N ARG A 31 8.71 -23.58 -6.94
CA ARG A 31 8.89 -22.47 -6.00
C ARG A 31 10.31 -21.94 -6.02
N GLN A 32 11.26 -22.84 -6.12
CA GLN A 32 12.67 -22.53 -6.29
C GLN A 32 12.90 -21.87 -7.66
N PHE A 33 12.25 -22.34 -8.72
CA PHE A 33 12.29 -21.68 -10.04
C PHE A 33 11.74 -20.26 -10.01
N MET A 34 10.62 -20.00 -9.30
CA MET A 34 10.09 -18.65 -9.12
C MET A 34 11.07 -17.75 -8.36
N PHE A 35 11.77 -18.30 -7.37
CA PHE A 35 12.83 -17.60 -6.67
C PHE A 35 14.01 -17.27 -7.60
N PHE A 36 14.46 -18.21 -8.42
CA PHE A 36 15.52 -17.98 -9.40
C PHE A 36 15.14 -16.96 -10.46
N SER A 37 13.88 -16.99 -10.92
CA SER A 37 13.37 -15.98 -11.85
C SER A 37 13.36 -14.58 -11.22
N LEU A 38 13.12 -14.47 -9.92
CA LEU A 38 13.18 -13.23 -9.17
C LEU A 38 14.64 -12.72 -9.06
N VAL A 39 15.58 -13.62 -8.77
CA VAL A 39 17.02 -13.34 -8.70
C VAL A 39 17.56 -12.97 -10.08
N ALA A 40 17.17 -13.69 -11.13
CA ALA A 40 17.57 -13.42 -12.51
C ALA A 40 17.01 -12.09 -13.00
N ALA A 41 15.75 -11.75 -12.68
CA ALA A 41 15.16 -10.44 -12.98
C ALA A 41 15.88 -9.30 -12.24
N ALA A 42 16.30 -9.51 -11.01
CA ALA A 42 17.12 -8.57 -10.26
C ALA A 42 18.53 -8.45 -10.88
N ALA A 43 19.17 -9.55 -11.25
CA ALA A 43 20.49 -9.58 -11.88
C ALA A 43 20.48 -8.98 -13.30
N SER A 44 19.43 -9.23 -14.11
CA SER A 44 19.31 -8.69 -15.47
C SER A 44 19.27 -7.17 -15.51
N THR A 45 18.86 -6.55 -14.41
CA THR A 45 18.81 -5.09 -14.31
C THR A 45 20.16 -4.47 -13.95
N PHE A 46 21.08 -5.25 -13.40
CA PHE A 46 22.42 -4.76 -12.98
C PHE A 46 23.50 -4.88 -14.07
N GLY A 47 23.31 -5.72 -15.09
CA GLY A 47 24.42 -6.13 -15.96
C GLY A 47 24.76 -5.21 -17.12
N MET A 48 23.82 -4.50 -17.70
CA MET A 48 24.06 -3.91 -19.03
C MET A 48 24.18 -2.38 -19.13
N GLU A 49 23.70 -1.61 -18.20
CA GLU A 49 23.84 -0.14 -18.27
C GLU A 49 24.97 0.44 -17.41
N SER A 50 25.42 -0.28 -16.39
CA SER A 50 26.46 0.20 -15.48
C SER A 50 27.85 0.22 -16.11
N ALA A 51 28.14 -0.66 -17.04
CA ALA A 51 29.46 -0.73 -17.70
C ALA A 51 29.71 0.43 -18.69
N HIS A 52 28.67 0.96 -19.29
CA HIS A 52 28.80 2.12 -20.19
C HIS A 52 28.82 3.47 -19.47
N ALA A 53 28.19 3.56 -18.28
CA ALA A 53 28.22 4.78 -17.48
C ALA A 53 29.53 5.00 -16.71
N LEU A 54 30.29 3.95 -16.44
CA LEU A 54 31.60 4.02 -15.78
C LEU A 54 32.77 4.38 -16.71
N GLY A 55 32.55 4.42 -18.02
CA GLY A 55 33.56 4.83 -19.02
C GLY A 55 33.65 6.34 -19.27
N ALA A 56 32.79 7.14 -18.70
CA ALA A 56 32.80 8.58 -18.86
C ALA A 56 33.41 9.27 -17.64
N SER A 57 34.71 9.54 -17.75
CA SER A 57 35.44 10.57 -17.00
C SER A 57 35.48 10.47 -15.47
N THR A 58 36.62 10.10 -14.96
CA THR A 58 37.10 10.35 -13.57
C THR A 58 37.27 11.83 -13.21
N ALA A 59 36.51 12.72 -13.82
CA ALA A 59 36.52 14.13 -13.49
C ALA A 59 35.55 14.39 -12.33
N SER A 60 36.16 14.48 -11.14
CA SER A 60 35.66 15.14 -9.93
C SER A 60 34.33 14.62 -9.31
N LEU A 61 34.40 13.52 -8.59
CA LEU A 61 33.49 13.26 -7.49
C LEU A 61 33.64 14.30 -6.35
N ASP A 62 34.71 15.06 -6.33
CA ASP A 62 35.00 16.11 -5.33
C ASP A 62 34.13 17.37 -5.48
N SER A 63 33.42 17.54 -6.61
CA SER A 63 32.55 18.71 -6.82
C SER A 63 31.10 18.50 -6.35
N TRP A 64 30.76 17.32 -5.83
CA TRP A 64 29.42 16.98 -5.32
C TRP A 64 29.37 16.81 -3.80
N MET A 65 30.40 17.21 -3.08
CA MET A 65 30.31 17.34 -1.64
C MET A 65 29.44 18.55 -1.32
N PRO A 66 28.34 18.40 -0.58
CA PRO A 66 27.61 19.56 -0.07
C PRO A 66 28.58 20.39 0.79
N PRO A 67 28.41 21.73 0.85
CA PRO A 67 29.26 22.59 1.69
C PRO A 67 29.37 22.00 3.09
N THR A 68 30.60 21.86 3.59
CA THR A 68 30.91 21.32 4.92
C THR A 68 30.42 22.23 6.07
N ASP A 69 29.73 23.31 5.76
CA ASP A 69 29.27 24.34 6.70
C ASP A 69 27.78 24.23 7.08
N LEU A 70 27.14 23.10 6.77
CA LEU A 70 25.81 22.84 7.33
C LEU A 70 25.97 22.57 8.83
N PRO A 71 25.21 23.26 9.70
CA PRO A 71 25.31 23.08 11.13
C PRO A 71 25.07 21.62 11.48
N VAL A 72 26.10 20.96 12.00
CA VAL A 72 26.15 19.55 12.43
C VAL A 72 25.25 19.30 13.66
N GLY A 73 24.15 19.99 13.79
CA GLY A 73 23.32 20.02 15.00
C GLY A 73 21.86 19.61 14.84
N LEU A 74 21.39 19.31 13.63
CA LEU A 74 19.95 19.12 13.40
C LEU A 74 19.49 17.69 13.13
N PHE A 75 20.40 16.70 13.15
CA PHE A 75 20.02 15.31 12.98
C PHE A 75 20.57 14.47 14.11
N GLN A 76 19.80 14.29 15.17
CA GLN A 76 19.98 13.11 16.00
C GLN A 76 19.27 11.97 15.30
N PRO A 77 19.95 10.87 14.98
CA PRO A 77 19.28 9.68 14.49
C PRO A 77 18.19 9.28 15.51
N PRO A 78 17.03 8.84 15.04
CA PRO A 78 15.97 8.43 15.95
C PRO A 78 16.52 7.41 16.95
N THR A 79 16.23 7.63 18.24
CA THR A 79 16.62 6.73 19.33
C THR A 79 15.79 5.43 19.33
N VAL A 80 14.96 5.23 18.31
CA VAL A 80 14.10 4.07 18.16
C VAL A 80 14.90 2.90 17.63
N THR A 81 14.89 1.77 18.34
CA THR A 81 15.46 0.52 17.85
C THR A 81 14.66 0.06 16.62
N PRO A 82 15.32 -0.16 15.48
CA PRO A 82 14.65 -0.64 14.29
C PRO A 82 13.96 -1.98 14.53
N LEU A 83 12.74 -2.14 14.03
CA LEU A 83 12.07 -3.42 14.01
C LEU A 83 12.74 -4.32 12.97
N ALA A 84 13.31 -5.46 13.42
CA ALA A 84 14.01 -6.39 12.54
C ALA A 84 13.02 -7.22 11.71
N LEU A 85 12.65 -6.72 10.54
CA LEU A 85 11.78 -7.40 9.59
C LEU A 85 12.55 -8.38 8.68
N GLY A 86 13.88 -8.17 8.55
CA GLY A 86 14.77 -9.01 7.75
C GLY A 86 14.89 -8.59 6.29
N ASN A 87 14.50 -7.35 5.96
CA ASN A 87 14.70 -6.78 4.63
C ASN A 87 14.89 -5.25 4.67
N GLY A 88 16.02 -4.73 4.26
CA GLY A 88 16.28 -3.33 3.93
C GLY A 88 15.84 -2.24 4.91
N GLU A 89 15.41 -2.59 6.12
CA GLU A 89 14.89 -1.63 7.10
C GLU A 89 15.92 -0.62 7.55
N ALA A 90 17.19 -0.99 7.65
CA ALA A 90 18.25 -0.06 8.03
C ALA A 90 18.40 1.08 7.01
N PRO A 91 18.50 0.83 5.68
CA PRO A 91 18.43 1.90 4.68
C PRO A 91 17.12 2.69 4.71
N ALA A 92 15.98 2.01 4.90
CA ALA A 92 14.67 2.67 4.98
C ALA A 92 14.59 3.66 6.14
N LEU A 93 15.17 3.33 7.29
CA LEU A 93 15.20 4.17 8.48
C LEU A 93 16.18 5.34 8.36
N GLN A 94 17.21 5.22 7.53
CA GLN A 94 18.19 6.28 7.30
C GLN A 94 17.82 7.19 6.12
N PHE A 95 16.87 6.76 5.28
CA PHE A 95 16.49 7.52 4.10
C PHE A 95 15.80 8.82 4.47
N GLN A 96 16.34 9.93 3.98
CA GLN A 96 15.77 11.25 4.11
C GLN A 96 15.18 11.71 2.78
N ALA A 97 13.87 11.78 2.70
CA ALA A 97 13.18 12.25 1.50
C ALA A 97 13.51 13.70 1.13
N TYR A 98 13.96 14.47 2.10
CA TYR A 98 14.24 15.91 1.96
C TYR A 98 15.59 16.23 2.58
N PRO A 99 16.71 15.93 1.90
CA PRO A 99 18.03 16.35 2.35
C PRO A 99 18.06 17.86 2.54
N GLY A 100 18.51 18.36 3.66
CA GLY A 100 18.42 19.79 4.01
C GLY A 100 17.13 20.20 4.75
N GLY A 101 16.23 19.23 4.99
CA GLY A 101 15.03 19.40 5.81
C GLY A 101 13.84 20.02 5.07
N THR A 102 12.72 20.06 5.76
CA THR A 102 11.44 20.57 5.25
C THR A 102 11.06 21.92 5.85
N GLY A 103 11.93 22.53 6.64
CA GLY A 103 11.63 23.76 7.39
C GLY A 103 11.06 24.88 6.52
N ALA A 104 11.72 25.22 5.44
CA ALA A 104 11.26 26.27 4.52
C ALA A 104 9.91 25.95 3.87
N LEU A 105 9.66 24.68 3.50
CA LEU A 105 8.39 24.23 2.96
C LEU A 105 7.29 24.36 4.03
N MET A 106 7.55 23.90 5.25
CA MET A 106 6.59 23.93 6.34
C MET A 106 6.26 25.36 6.76
N GLU A 107 7.24 26.24 6.80
CA GLU A 107 7.02 27.68 7.06
C GLU A 107 6.21 28.34 5.95
N LYS A 108 6.50 28.02 4.68
CA LYS A 108 5.68 28.50 3.55
C LYS A 108 4.23 28.06 3.70
N LEU A 109 3.99 26.78 3.94
CA LEU A 109 2.64 26.24 4.13
C LEU A 109 1.95 26.87 5.36
N ALA A 110 2.67 27.10 6.46
CA ALA A 110 2.13 27.74 7.64
C ALA A 110 1.75 29.22 7.38
N ARG A 111 2.53 29.92 6.56
CA ARG A 111 2.17 31.31 6.13
C ARG A 111 0.94 31.31 5.23
N GLU A 112 0.85 30.37 4.27
CA GLU A 112 -0.23 30.34 3.29
C GLU A 112 -1.55 29.82 3.85
N ARG A 113 -1.52 28.88 4.79
CA ARG A 113 -2.70 28.14 5.27
C ARG A 113 -2.99 28.33 6.76
N GLY A 114 -2.10 28.98 7.49
CA GLY A 114 -2.14 29.08 8.94
C GLY A 114 -1.64 27.81 9.66
N ARG A 115 -1.14 27.96 10.88
CA ARG A 115 -0.61 26.83 11.68
C ARG A 115 -1.68 25.80 12.03
N ALA A 116 -2.91 26.23 12.30
CA ALA A 116 -4.03 25.34 12.61
C ALA A 116 -4.38 24.37 11.46
N ALA A 117 -3.95 24.64 10.23
CA ALA A 117 -4.16 23.71 9.11
C ALA A 117 -3.34 22.39 9.24
N PHE A 118 -2.33 22.37 10.11
CA PHE A 118 -1.52 21.19 10.39
C PHE A 118 -2.16 20.29 11.46
N ASP A 119 -3.12 20.81 12.23
CA ASP A 119 -3.83 20.01 13.21
C ASP A 119 -4.67 18.97 12.46
N ARG A 120 -4.74 17.77 13.03
CA ARG A 120 -5.59 16.72 12.48
C ARG A 120 -7.06 17.13 12.60
N ALA A 121 -7.69 17.33 11.45
CA ALA A 121 -9.10 17.69 11.42
C ALA A 121 -9.97 16.56 11.99
N VAL A 122 -11.02 16.94 12.73
CA VAL A 122 -12.07 16.00 13.10
C VAL A 122 -12.91 15.70 11.86
N PHE A 123 -12.88 14.46 11.37
CA PHE A 123 -13.69 14.07 10.22
C PHE A 123 -15.17 14.08 10.60
N ALA A 124 -15.92 14.99 10.01
CA ALA A 124 -17.34 15.16 10.31
C ALA A 124 -18.16 14.03 9.68
N VAL A 125 -18.70 13.12 10.50
CA VAL A 125 -19.64 12.08 10.07
C VAL A 125 -21.01 12.70 9.90
N GLN A 126 -21.50 12.69 8.66
CA GLN A 126 -22.84 13.19 8.33
C GLN A 126 -23.91 12.25 8.89
N LYS A 127 -25.11 12.78 9.16
CA LYS A 127 -26.26 11.95 9.52
C LYS A 127 -26.61 11.00 8.36
N PHE A 128 -27.04 9.80 8.72
CA PHE A 128 -27.53 8.84 7.74
C PHE A 128 -28.80 9.35 7.09
N SER A 129 -28.82 9.39 5.76
CA SER A 129 -29.98 9.82 4.96
C SER A 129 -30.57 8.63 4.21
N GLY A 130 -31.90 8.59 4.13
CA GLY A 130 -32.66 7.51 3.50
C GLY A 130 -33.00 6.35 4.46
N PRO A 131 -33.69 5.32 3.97
CA PRO A 131 -34.03 4.13 4.75
C PRO A 131 -32.76 3.36 5.12
N VAL A 132 -32.73 2.85 6.37
CA VAL A 132 -31.65 1.97 6.82
C VAL A 132 -31.80 0.63 6.13
N PRO A 133 -30.78 0.11 5.43
CA PRO A 133 -30.85 -1.21 4.83
C PRO A 133 -31.11 -2.30 5.86
N THR A 134 -31.94 -3.26 5.52
CA THR A 134 -32.32 -4.38 6.41
C THR A 134 -31.58 -5.67 6.07
N SER A 135 -31.19 -5.85 4.79
CA SER A 135 -30.43 -7.02 4.37
C SER A 135 -28.96 -6.89 4.73
N ASP A 136 -28.35 -8.01 5.08
CA ASP A 136 -26.92 -8.06 5.37
C ASP A 136 -26.06 -7.76 4.14
N GLU A 137 -26.58 -8.07 2.96
CA GLU A 137 -25.88 -7.76 1.71
C GLU A 137 -25.84 -6.26 1.45
N ASP A 138 -26.97 -5.56 1.56
CA ASP A 138 -27.00 -4.12 1.38
C ASP A 138 -26.14 -3.39 2.42
N LEU A 139 -26.12 -3.87 3.67
CA LEU A 139 -25.25 -3.36 4.72
C LEU A 139 -23.77 -3.57 4.38
N ALA A 140 -23.40 -4.73 3.82
CA ALA A 140 -22.03 -5.07 3.47
C ALA A 140 -21.46 -4.17 2.36
N PHE A 141 -22.32 -3.69 1.44
CA PHE A 141 -21.91 -2.80 0.35
C PHE A 141 -22.04 -1.31 0.66
N LEU A 142 -22.55 -0.94 1.84
CA LEU A 142 -22.54 0.46 2.22
C LEU A 142 -21.12 1.03 2.24
N PRO A 143 -20.92 2.27 1.77
CA PRO A 143 -19.68 3.00 2.01
C PRO A 143 -19.35 3.10 3.49
N ALA A 144 -18.07 3.10 3.84
CA ALA A 144 -17.62 3.10 5.23
C ALA A 144 -18.13 4.33 6.01
N HIS A 145 -18.19 5.51 5.39
CA HIS A 145 -18.76 6.70 6.02
C HIS A 145 -20.24 6.57 6.34
N ARG A 146 -21.00 5.79 5.54
CA ARG A 146 -22.42 5.50 5.79
C ARG A 146 -22.59 4.51 6.94
N ILE A 147 -21.73 3.49 7.01
CA ILE A 147 -21.66 2.56 8.15
C ILE A 147 -21.33 3.34 9.42
N SER A 148 -20.35 4.25 9.35
CA SER A 148 -19.97 5.13 10.46
C SER A 148 -21.13 5.97 10.97
N ALA A 149 -21.93 6.51 10.07
CA ALA A 149 -23.13 7.27 10.43
C ALA A 149 -24.15 6.40 11.22
N LEU A 150 -24.41 5.19 10.72
CA LEU A 150 -25.34 4.26 11.40
C LEU A 150 -24.86 3.84 12.77
N ILE A 151 -23.54 3.58 12.93
CA ILE A 151 -22.94 3.23 14.22
C ILE A 151 -23.01 4.42 15.19
N LYS A 152 -22.65 5.62 14.74
CA LYS A 152 -22.73 6.84 15.54
C LYS A 152 -24.16 7.12 16.01
N GLU A 153 -25.16 6.86 15.16
CA GLU A 153 -26.58 7.03 15.46
C GLU A 153 -27.17 5.82 16.24
N LYS A 154 -26.37 4.82 16.58
CA LYS A 154 -26.79 3.58 17.26
C LYS A 154 -27.89 2.80 16.50
N LYS A 155 -27.93 2.96 15.17
CA LYS A 155 -28.84 2.21 14.26
C LYS A 155 -28.21 0.91 13.75
N LEU A 156 -26.91 0.77 13.87
CA LEU A 156 -26.12 -0.41 13.55
C LEU A 156 -25.06 -0.58 14.63
N THR A 157 -24.81 -1.81 15.07
CA THR A 157 -23.70 -2.10 15.98
C THR A 157 -22.45 -2.51 15.23
N SER A 158 -21.28 -2.22 15.80
CA SER A 158 -20.00 -2.72 15.29
C SER A 158 -20.00 -4.25 15.25
N THR A 159 -20.53 -4.90 16.28
CA THR A 159 -20.67 -6.36 16.34
C THR A 159 -21.48 -6.91 15.16
N ARG A 160 -22.60 -6.30 14.80
CA ARG A 160 -23.43 -6.77 13.67
C ARG A 160 -22.68 -6.68 12.35
N ILE A 161 -22.12 -5.53 12.03
CA ILE A 161 -21.40 -5.36 10.75
C ILE A 161 -20.13 -6.19 10.70
N THR A 162 -19.42 -6.37 11.82
CA THR A 162 -18.27 -7.27 11.92
C THR A 162 -18.67 -8.70 11.60
N ASN A 163 -19.77 -9.20 12.16
CA ASN A 163 -20.27 -10.54 11.88
C ASN A 163 -20.64 -10.74 10.42
N ILE A 164 -21.32 -9.76 9.80
CA ILE A 164 -21.65 -9.79 8.37
C ILE A 164 -20.37 -9.97 7.53
N TYR A 165 -19.34 -9.18 7.78
CA TYR A 165 -18.10 -9.27 7.02
C TYR A 165 -17.32 -10.56 7.30
N LEU A 166 -17.27 -11.04 8.54
CA LEU A 166 -16.62 -12.31 8.86
C LEU A 166 -17.27 -13.48 8.11
N GLU A 167 -18.60 -13.55 8.09
CA GLU A 167 -19.33 -14.59 7.36
C GLU A 167 -19.13 -14.47 5.84
N ARG A 168 -19.07 -13.24 5.30
CA ARG A 168 -18.75 -13.03 3.90
C ARG A 168 -17.32 -13.46 3.57
N LEU A 169 -16.34 -13.11 4.41
CA LEU A 169 -14.95 -13.57 4.24
C LEU A 169 -14.88 -15.10 4.22
N LYS A 170 -15.50 -15.78 5.17
CA LYS A 170 -15.52 -17.25 5.21
C LYS A 170 -16.15 -17.86 3.97
N ARG A 171 -17.30 -17.33 3.56
CA ARG A 171 -18.06 -17.85 2.41
C ARG A 171 -17.38 -17.60 1.08
N LEU A 172 -16.74 -16.44 0.89
CA LEU A 172 -16.21 -16.02 -0.40
C LEU A 172 -14.72 -16.32 -0.56
N ASN A 173 -13.96 -16.46 0.53
CA ASN A 173 -12.52 -16.69 0.46
C ASN A 173 -12.12 -17.97 -0.32
N PRO A 174 -12.84 -19.10 -0.24
CA PRO A 174 -12.49 -20.27 -1.07
C PRO A 174 -12.46 -19.96 -2.57
N THR A 175 -13.23 -18.98 -3.01
CA THR A 175 -13.28 -18.54 -4.43
C THR A 175 -12.33 -17.38 -4.70
N LEU A 176 -12.25 -16.41 -3.79
CA LEU A 176 -11.46 -15.18 -3.99
C LEU A 176 -10.00 -15.34 -3.62
N ASN A 177 -9.68 -16.26 -2.73
CA ASN A 177 -8.34 -16.50 -2.20
C ASN A 177 -7.63 -15.22 -1.73
N CYS A 178 -8.37 -14.40 -0.99
CA CYS A 178 -7.93 -13.06 -0.58
C CYS A 178 -7.51 -12.95 0.90
N VAL A 179 -7.67 -14.02 1.70
CA VAL A 179 -7.37 -14.03 3.15
C VAL A 179 -6.18 -14.91 3.46
N VAL A 180 -5.17 -14.35 4.12
CA VAL A 180 -4.03 -15.08 4.68
C VAL A 180 -4.35 -15.56 6.10
N THR A 181 -4.88 -14.67 6.93
CA THR A 181 -5.25 -14.98 8.32
C THR A 181 -6.54 -14.26 8.68
N LEU A 182 -7.56 -15.01 9.05
CA LEU A 182 -8.80 -14.48 9.59
C LEU A 182 -8.65 -14.29 11.12
N MET A 183 -9.03 -13.12 11.62
CA MET A 183 -8.87 -12.74 13.04
C MET A 183 -10.21 -12.71 13.77
N GLU A 184 -11.01 -13.77 13.61
CA GLU A 184 -12.41 -13.81 14.00
C GLU A 184 -12.66 -13.45 15.47
N ASP A 185 -11.97 -14.12 16.40
CA ASP A 185 -12.19 -13.93 17.84
C ASP A 185 -11.76 -12.53 18.30
N ALA A 186 -10.59 -12.08 17.84
CA ALA A 186 -10.08 -10.74 18.11
C ALA A 186 -11.02 -9.67 17.55
N ALA A 187 -11.47 -9.83 16.31
CA ALA A 187 -12.38 -8.90 15.65
C ALA A 187 -13.73 -8.79 16.39
N ARG A 188 -14.29 -9.91 16.82
CA ARG A 188 -15.53 -9.93 17.64
C ARG A 188 -15.34 -9.22 18.99
N ALA A 189 -14.21 -9.46 19.65
CA ALA A 189 -13.89 -8.82 20.91
C ALA A 189 -13.71 -7.29 20.76
N GLU A 190 -12.99 -6.85 19.73
CA GLU A 190 -12.82 -5.43 19.43
C GLU A 190 -14.15 -4.75 19.05
N ALA A 191 -15.00 -5.41 18.28
CA ALA A 191 -16.31 -4.90 17.91
C ALA A 191 -17.24 -4.75 19.12
N ALA A 192 -17.28 -5.75 20.01
CA ALA A 192 -18.05 -5.67 21.25
C ALA A 192 -17.54 -4.55 22.18
N LYS A 193 -16.22 -4.36 22.25
CA LYS A 193 -15.60 -3.24 22.98
C LYS A 193 -16.02 -1.90 22.38
N ALA A 194 -15.99 -1.75 21.05
CA ALA A 194 -16.43 -0.53 20.38
C ALA A 194 -17.91 -0.23 20.68
N ASP A 195 -18.79 -1.23 20.64
CA ASP A 195 -20.21 -1.05 20.98
C ASP A 195 -20.40 -0.60 22.43
N ALA A 196 -19.67 -1.20 23.37
CA ALA A 196 -19.72 -0.82 24.78
C ALA A 196 -19.22 0.63 25.02
N GLU A 197 -18.13 1.02 24.37
CA GLU A 197 -17.60 2.39 24.44
C GLU A 197 -18.60 3.41 23.87
N ILE A 198 -19.19 3.13 22.72
CA ILE A 198 -20.20 4.01 22.07
C ILE A 198 -21.48 4.09 22.92
N ALA A 199 -21.91 2.98 23.49
CA ALA A 199 -23.06 2.97 24.41
C ALA A 199 -22.82 3.86 25.62
N ALA A 200 -21.59 3.84 26.19
CA ALA A 200 -21.15 4.67 27.29
C ALA A 200 -20.84 6.14 26.90
N GLY A 201 -21.10 6.53 25.65
CA GLY A 201 -20.85 7.90 25.17
C GLY A 201 -19.38 8.20 24.78
N LYS A 202 -18.50 7.19 24.78
CA LYS A 202 -17.10 7.32 24.37
C LYS A 202 -16.98 7.07 22.87
N TYR A 203 -17.17 8.09 22.06
CA TYR A 203 -17.03 7.98 20.61
C TYR A 203 -15.66 8.50 20.15
N ARG A 204 -14.80 7.61 19.60
CA ARG A 204 -13.43 7.92 19.21
C ARG A 204 -13.31 8.68 17.89
N GLY A 205 -14.33 8.63 17.05
CA GLY A 205 -14.36 9.30 15.74
C GLY A 205 -14.90 8.42 14.62
N ALA A 206 -14.68 8.87 13.40
CA ALA A 206 -15.34 8.31 12.22
C ALA A 206 -15.03 6.82 11.93
N LEU A 207 -13.93 6.28 12.43
CA LEU A 207 -13.57 4.87 12.26
C LEU A 207 -13.96 3.98 13.45
N HIS A 208 -14.58 4.55 14.48
CA HIS A 208 -14.93 3.77 15.67
C HIS A 208 -15.93 2.67 15.37
N GLY A 209 -15.50 1.42 15.55
CA GLY A 209 -16.28 0.22 15.27
C GLY A 209 -16.37 -0.17 13.79
N ILE A 210 -15.55 0.44 12.89
CA ILE A 210 -15.58 0.14 11.47
C ILE A 210 -14.62 -1.03 11.16
N PRO A 211 -15.12 -2.15 10.57
CA PRO A 211 -14.30 -3.30 10.24
C PRO A 211 -13.44 -3.09 8.99
N TYR A 212 -12.17 -3.52 9.05
CA TYR A 212 -11.25 -3.38 7.93
C TYR A 212 -10.36 -4.60 7.70
N GLY A 213 -9.72 -4.64 6.53
CA GLY A 213 -8.70 -5.60 6.17
C GLY A 213 -7.33 -4.96 5.99
N LEU A 214 -6.28 -5.69 6.32
CA LEU A 214 -4.91 -5.20 6.28
C LEU A 214 -4.06 -6.06 5.34
N LYS A 215 -3.39 -5.43 4.36
CA LYS A 215 -2.42 -6.13 3.50
C LYS A 215 -1.36 -6.84 4.34
N ASP A 216 -1.05 -8.08 4.00
CA ASP A 216 -0.15 -8.95 4.76
C ASP A 216 1.34 -8.63 4.56
N LEU A 217 1.66 -7.35 4.41
CA LEU A 217 3.02 -6.80 4.50
C LEU A 217 3.31 -6.19 5.86
N PHE A 218 2.28 -5.85 6.65
CA PHE A 218 2.40 -5.16 7.92
C PHE A 218 2.45 -6.11 9.08
N SER A 219 3.42 -5.93 9.97
CA SER A 219 3.48 -6.66 11.22
C SER A 219 2.22 -6.38 12.06
N THR A 220 1.70 -7.43 12.65
CA THR A 220 0.55 -7.40 13.56
C THR A 220 0.91 -8.32 14.72
N LYS A 221 1.05 -7.76 15.90
CA LYS A 221 1.54 -8.49 17.08
C LYS A 221 0.76 -9.78 17.35
N GLY A 222 1.48 -10.89 17.46
CA GLY A 222 0.90 -12.21 17.70
C GLY A 222 0.21 -12.84 16.49
N VAL A 223 0.24 -12.20 15.31
CA VAL A 223 -0.40 -12.67 14.07
C VAL A 223 0.65 -12.90 12.99
N ARG A 224 0.45 -13.94 12.20
CA ARG A 224 1.34 -14.23 11.06
C ARG A 224 1.47 -13.03 10.13
N THR A 225 2.69 -12.81 9.64
CA THR A 225 2.99 -11.79 8.63
C THR A 225 3.90 -12.42 7.58
N THR A 226 3.33 -12.78 6.44
CA THR A 226 3.93 -13.74 5.50
C THR A 226 4.58 -13.10 4.26
N TRP A 227 4.23 -11.84 3.93
CA TRP A 227 4.65 -11.16 2.71
C TRP A 227 4.31 -11.93 1.43
N GLY A 228 3.31 -12.82 1.49
CA GLY A 228 2.92 -13.70 0.40
C GLY A 228 3.91 -14.82 0.11
N ALA A 229 4.96 -14.98 0.92
CA ALA A 229 6.04 -15.93 0.74
C ALA A 229 5.86 -17.18 1.61
N LYS A 230 6.04 -18.38 1.03
CA LYS A 230 5.95 -19.66 1.74
C LYS A 230 6.97 -19.75 2.88
N ASP A 231 8.15 -19.19 2.70
CA ASP A 231 9.20 -19.18 3.71
C ASP A 231 8.83 -18.44 5.00
N PHE A 232 7.85 -17.56 4.93
CA PHE A 232 7.35 -16.78 6.04
C PHE A 232 5.92 -17.17 6.45
N GLU A 233 5.41 -18.30 5.99
CA GLU A 233 4.03 -18.73 6.24
C GLU A 233 3.65 -18.71 7.72
N ASP A 234 4.56 -19.11 8.61
CA ASP A 234 4.33 -19.19 10.05
C ASP A 234 5.03 -18.08 10.83
N ARG A 235 5.60 -17.09 10.14
CA ARG A 235 6.38 -16.03 10.79
C ARG A 235 5.47 -15.11 11.60
N ILE A 236 5.75 -14.99 12.89
CA ILE A 236 5.13 -14.04 13.81
C ILE A 236 6.15 -12.94 14.14
N ILE A 237 5.73 -11.68 14.05
CA ILE A 237 6.49 -10.51 14.48
C ILE A 237 5.80 -9.95 15.71
N ASP A 238 6.51 -9.87 16.83
CA ASP A 238 5.92 -9.50 18.14
C ASP A 238 5.83 -7.98 18.33
N GLU A 239 5.44 -7.29 17.26
CA GLU A 239 5.20 -5.85 17.29
C GLU A 239 4.14 -5.45 16.25
N ASP A 240 3.36 -4.42 16.55
CA ASP A 240 2.41 -3.83 15.61
C ASP A 240 3.08 -2.79 14.73
N ALA A 241 2.80 -2.82 13.44
CA ALA A 241 3.09 -1.72 12.54
C ALA A 241 2.32 -0.46 12.96
N GLU A 242 2.89 0.73 12.70
CA GLU A 242 2.28 2.01 13.10
C GLU A 242 0.86 2.18 12.53
N ILE A 243 0.60 1.69 11.34
CA ILE A 243 -0.74 1.71 10.74
C ILE A 243 -1.76 0.91 11.57
N VAL A 244 -1.35 -0.20 12.15
CA VAL A 244 -2.19 -1.02 13.04
C VAL A 244 -2.49 -0.26 14.33
N VAL A 245 -1.47 0.36 14.92
CA VAL A 245 -1.60 1.15 16.14
C VAL A 245 -2.60 2.31 15.93
N ARG A 246 -2.39 3.12 14.89
CA ARG A 246 -3.24 4.30 14.61
C ARG A 246 -4.69 3.93 14.29
N LEU A 247 -4.92 2.85 13.54
CA LEU A 247 -6.28 2.40 13.23
C LEU A 247 -6.98 1.81 14.48
N ARG A 248 -6.26 1.07 15.32
CA ARG A 248 -6.78 0.59 16.61
C ARG A 248 -7.12 1.75 17.55
N ASP A 249 -6.29 2.77 17.63
CA ASP A 249 -6.55 3.96 18.44
C ASP A 249 -7.76 4.75 17.93
N ALA A 250 -7.98 4.77 16.62
CA ALA A 250 -9.20 5.30 16.00
C ALA A 250 -10.44 4.42 16.24
N GLY A 251 -10.25 3.22 16.81
CA GLY A 251 -11.33 2.27 17.12
C GLY A 251 -11.78 1.41 15.96
N ALA A 252 -11.00 1.33 14.86
CA ALA A 252 -11.28 0.42 13.75
C ALA A 252 -11.03 -1.04 14.15
N VAL A 253 -11.80 -1.97 13.57
CA VAL A 253 -11.78 -3.41 13.91
C VAL A 253 -11.06 -4.19 12.81
N LEU A 254 -9.93 -4.82 13.13
CA LEU A 254 -9.15 -5.61 12.18
C LEU A 254 -9.76 -7.01 12.00
N LEU A 255 -10.28 -7.29 10.79
CA LEU A 255 -10.92 -8.57 10.46
C LEU A 255 -9.94 -9.64 9.98
N ALA A 256 -8.98 -9.24 9.16
CA ALA A 256 -8.11 -10.20 8.47
C ALA A 256 -6.81 -9.56 7.97
N LYS A 257 -5.76 -10.38 7.91
CA LYS A 257 -4.59 -10.14 7.07
C LYS A 257 -4.94 -10.61 5.67
N LEU A 258 -4.91 -9.70 4.72
CA LEU A 258 -5.32 -9.92 3.34
C LEU A 258 -4.11 -10.19 2.45
N SER A 259 -4.28 -11.06 1.45
CA SER A 259 -3.21 -11.50 0.58
C SER A 259 -2.49 -10.35 -0.13
N THR A 260 -1.21 -10.55 -0.29
CA THR A 260 -0.34 -9.73 -1.13
C THR A 260 0.35 -10.65 -2.13
N GLY A 261 0.61 -10.19 -3.33
CA GLY A 261 1.52 -10.96 -4.19
C GLY A 261 2.89 -11.14 -3.53
N LEU A 262 3.57 -12.21 -3.89
CA LEU A 262 4.88 -12.59 -3.35
C LEU A 262 5.83 -11.38 -3.30
N PHE A 263 6.29 -11.03 -2.13
CA PHE A 263 7.17 -9.87 -1.90
C PHE A 263 6.69 -8.59 -2.59
N ALA A 264 5.38 -8.31 -2.47
CA ALA A 264 4.74 -7.17 -3.10
C ALA A 264 4.78 -7.16 -4.64
N GLN A 265 4.77 -8.34 -5.29
CA GLN A 265 4.71 -8.51 -6.74
C GLN A 265 3.39 -9.17 -7.14
N ASN A 266 2.67 -8.61 -8.11
CA ASN A 266 1.44 -9.21 -8.67
C ASN A 266 0.37 -9.60 -7.64
N ASP A 267 -0.46 -10.59 -7.99
CA ASP A 267 -1.56 -11.16 -7.19
C ASP A 267 -1.35 -12.65 -6.84
N GLN A 268 -0.15 -13.19 -7.13
CA GLN A 268 0.23 -14.57 -6.80
C GLN A 268 0.96 -14.61 -5.46
N TRP A 269 0.54 -15.48 -4.56
CA TRP A 269 1.14 -15.72 -3.27
C TRP A 269 1.20 -17.22 -2.99
N PHE A 270 1.82 -17.67 -1.89
CA PHE A 270 1.96 -19.10 -1.64
C PHE A 270 0.62 -19.87 -1.56
N GLY A 271 -0.50 -19.19 -1.28
CA GLY A 271 -1.84 -19.75 -1.33
C GLY A 271 -2.46 -19.80 -2.73
N GLY A 272 -1.76 -19.31 -3.75
CA GLY A 272 -2.25 -19.23 -5.13
C GLY A 272 -2.61 -17.81 -5.56
N ARG A 273 -3.39 -17.67 -6.63
CA ARG A 273 -3.81 -16.38 -7.15
C ARG A 273 -4.99 -15.81 -6.36
N THR A 274 -4.95 -14.52 -6.06
CA THR A 274 -6.10 -13.77 -5.57
C THR A 274 -6.99 -13.35 -6.74
N ASN A 275 -8.24 -13.75 -6.73
CA ASN A 275 -9.16 -13.57 -7.85
C ASN A 275 -9.90 -12.23 -7.82
N ASN A 276 -10.20 -11.71 -9.01
CA ASN A 276 -11.08 -10.57 -9.19
C ASN A 276 -12.54 -10.99 -8.93
N PRO A 277 -13.27 -10.33 -8.00
CA PRO A 277 -14.64 -10.73 -7.68
C PRO A 277 -15.64 -10.54 -8.82
N TRP A 278 -15.33 -9.69 -9.81
CA TRP A 278 -16.17 -9.44 -10.97
C TRP A 278 -15.95 -10.43 -12.12
N ASN A 279 -14.75 -11.03 -12.17
CA ASN A 279 -14.38 -12.02 -13.16
C ASN A 279 -13.33 -12.98 -12.58
N LEU A 280 -13.76 -14.16 -12.15
CA LEU A 280 -12.91 -15.16 -11.50
C LEU A 280 -11.85 -15.77 -12.43
N ASN A 281 -11.97 -15.57 -13.74
CA ASN A 281 -10.95 -16.06 -14.70
C ASN A 281 -9.67 -15.23 -14.67
N ILE A 282 -9.72 -14.02 -14.10
CA ILE A 282 -8.56 -13.12 -13.98
C ILE A 282 -8.25 -12.84 -12.52
N GLY A 283 -7.02 -12.47 -12.25
CA GLY A 283 -6.59 -12.03 -10.93
C GLY A 283 -7.06 -10.62 -10.59
N SER A 284 -6.97 -10.28 -9.31
CA SER A 284 -7.32 -8.94 -8.79
C SER A 284 -6.32 -7.86 -9.18
N SER A 285 -5.22 -8.22 -9.85
CA SER A 285 -4.01 -7.40 -9.90
C SER A 285 -3.40 -7.20 -8.50
N GLY A 286 -2.26 -6.54 -8.41
CA GLY A 286 -1.53 -6.42 -7.15
C GLY A 286 -0.54 -5.25 -7.12
N SER A 287 0.23 -5.26 -6.08
CA SER A 287 0.40 -6.30 -5.06
C SER A 287 -0.59 -6.23 -3.89
N SER A 288 -1.44 -5.19 -3.76
CA SER A 288 -2.52 -5.15 -2.76
C SER A 288 -3.74 -5.97 -3.24
N ALA A 289 -3.47 -7.23 -3.59
CA ALA A 289 -4.41 -8.14 -4.24
C ALA A 289 -5.64 -8.44 -3.36
N GLY A 290 -5.41 -8.94 -2.15
CA GLY A 290 -6.46 -9.20 -1.18
C GLY A 290 -7.24 -7.95 -0.74
N PRO A 291 -6.58 -6.81 -0.45
CA PRO A 291 -7.26 -5.54 -0.22
C PRO A 291 -8.22 -5.15 -1.34
N GLY A 292 -7.80 -5.26 -2.60
CA GLY A 292 -8.66 -4.99 -3.76
C GLY A 292 -9.84 -5.93 -3.85
N SER A 293 -9.59 -7.24 -3.82
CA SER A 293 -10.61 -8.28 -3.93
C SER A 293 -11.63 -8.23 -2.79
N ALA A 294 -11.17 -8.21 -1.53
CA ALA A 294 -12.05 -8.23 -0.37
C ALA A 294 -12.94 -6.98 -0.26
N THR A 295 -12.40 -5.79 -0.56
CA THR A 295 -13.17 -4.54 -0.52
C THR A 295 -14.24 -4.52 -1.61
N ALA A 296 -13.89 -4.92 -2.84
CA ALA A 296 -14.83 -4.97 -3.96
C ALA A 296 -15.94 -6.00 -3.76
N ALA A 297 -15.62 -7.15 -3.13
CA ALA A 297 -16.59 -8.19 -2.81
C ALA A 297 -17.48 -7.86 -1.60
N GLY A 298 -17.36 -6.69 -0.98
CA GLY A 298 -18.14 -6.35 0.22
C GLY A 298 -17.79 -7.24 1.42
N CYS A 299 -16.53 -7.64 1.57
CA CYS A 299 -16.03 -8.47 2.68
C CYS A 299 -15.40 -7.64 3.80
N VAL A 300 -15.15 -6.36 3.55
CA VAL A 300 -14.63 -5.38 4.52
C VAL A 300 -15.21 -4.00 4.18
N ALA A 301 -15.26 -3.09 5.14
CA ALA A 301 -15.70 -1.72 4.89
C ALA A 301 -14.66 -0.95 4.06
N PHE A 302 -13.40 -1.15 4.37
CA PHE A 302 -12.22 -0.65 3.64
C PHE A 302 -11.04 -1.58 3.87
N ALA A 303 -10.00 -1.41 3.08
CA ALA A 303 -8.73 -2.09 3.32
C ALA A 303 -7.54 -1.13 3.21
N ILE A 304 -6.42 -1.52 3.82
CA ILE A 304 -5.14 -0.81 3.72
C ILE A 304 -4.23 -1.59 2.78
N GLY A 305 -3.71 -0.90 1.79
CA GLY A 305 -2.72 -1.39 0.84
C GLY A 305 -1.41 -0.62 0.91
N THR A 306 -0.44 -1.07 0.12
CA THR A 306 0.83 -0.36 -0.12
C THR A 306 1.06 -0.17 -1.60
N GLU A 307 1.77 0.88 -1.94
CA GLU A 307 2.18 1.12 -3.32
C GLU A 307 3.59 1.67 -3.42
N THR A 308 4.38 1.02 -4.24
CA THR A 308 5.62 1.53 -4.81
C THR A 308 5.32 2.13 -6.19
N GLN A 309 4.91 1.27 -7.13
CA GLN A 309 4.51 1.64 -8.50
C GLN A 309 3.23 0.90 -8.91
N GLY A 310 2.05 1.43 -8.58
CA GLY A 310 0.76 0.87 -9.02
C GLY A 310 0.09 -0.09 -8.05
N SER A 311 0.73 -0.53 -6.96
CA SER A 311 0.20 -1.62 -6.09
C SER A 311 -1.04 -1.28 -5.24
N ILE A 312 -1.51 -0.04 -5.24
CA ILE A 312 -2.85 0.38 -4.76
C ILE A 312 -3.74 0.67 -5.96
N VAL A 313 -3.21 1.44 -6.92
CA VAL A 313 -3.99 1.96 -8.06
C VAL A 313 -4.41 0.83 -8.98
N SER A 314 -3.49 -0.08 -9.35
CA SER A 314 -3.78 -1.17 -10.28
C SER A 314 -4.88 -2.14 -9.78
N PRO A 315 -4.79 -2.71 -8.55
CA PRO A 315 -5.87 -3.56 -8.05
C PRO A 315 -7.17 -2.78 -7.79
N SER A 316 -7.10 -1.48 -7.49
CA SER A 316 -8.30 -0.66 -7.35
C SER A 316 -9.02 -0.45 -8.67
N ILE A 317 -8.29 -0.16 -9.75
CA ILE A 317 -8.84 -0.08 -11.10
C ILE A 317 -9.43 -1.42 -11.52
N ARG A 318 -8.67 -2.50 -11.33
CA ARG A 318 -9.07 -3.86 -11.74
C ARG A 318 -10.32 -4.34 -11.01
N CYS A 319 -10.48 -3.98 -9.74
CA CYS A 319 -11.62 -4.39 -8.91
C CYS A 319 -12.73 -3.33 -8.80
N GLY A 320 -12.62 -2.17 -9.47
CA GLY A 320 -13.68 -1.14 -9.48
C GLY A 320 -13.79 -0.39 -8.16
N LEU A 321 -12.68 0.00 -7.55
CA LEU A 321 -12.62 0.69 -6.26
C LEU A 321 -12.16 2.14 -6.41
N SER A 322 -12.47 2.94 -5.40
CA SER A 322 -11.80 4.20 -5.12
C SER A 322 -10.60 3.95 -4.21
N ALA A 323 -9.49 4.65 -4.45
CA ALA A 323 -8.32 4.53 -3.62
C ALA A 323 -7.57 5.85 -3.52
N LEU A 324 -6.77 6.00 -2.47
CA LEU A 324 -5.85 7.11 -2.32
C LEU A 324 -4.42 6.57 -2.25
N ARG A 325 -3.60 6.98 -3.22
CA ARG A 325 -2.15 6.86 -3.17
C ARG A 325 -1.57 8.16 -2.62
N PRO A 326 -1.20 8.23 -1.33
CA PRO A 326 -0.70 9.47 -0.75
C PRO A 326 0.63 9.90 -1.38
N THR A 327 0.97 11.17 -1.24
CA THR A 327 2.33 11.64 -1.49
C THR A 327 3.29 10.95 -0.53
N PHE A 328 4.54 10.70 -0.97
CA PHE A 328 5.57 10.11 -0.14
C PHE A 328 5.74 10.89 1.18
N GLY A 329 5.98 10.18 2.27
CA GLY A 329 6.18 10.78 3.60
C GLY A 329 4.89 11.24 4.32
N ARG A 330 3.70 11.04 3.74
CA ARG A 330 2.43 11.39 4.41
C ARG A 330 1.98 10.37 5.46
N THR A 331 2.49 9.14 5.38
CA THR A 331 2.06 8.00 6.21
C THR A 331 3.28 7.20 6.62
N SER A 332 3.29 6.72 7.86
CA SER A 332 4.34 5.84 8.34
C SER A 332 4.31 4.48 7.62
N ARG A 333 5.49 3.97 7.36
CA ARG A 333 5.75 2.63 6.82
C ARG A 333 6.34 1.69 7.88
N TYR A 334 6.52 2.19 9.11
CA TYR A 334 7.10 1.40 10.20
C TYR A 334 6.33 0.11 10.43
N GLY A 335 7.05 -1.01 10.51
CA GLY A 335 6.47 -2.35 10.61
C GLY A 335 5.94 -2.93 9.30
N GLY A 336 6.10 -2.22 8.18
CA GLY A 336 5.79 -2.72 6.84
C GLY A 336 7.01 -3.25 6.10
N MET A 337 6.83 -4.29 5.27
CA MET A 337 7.87 -4.77 4.36
C MET A 337 8.36 -3.64 3.44
N VAL A 338 9.65 -3.48 3.32
CA VAL A 338 10.26 -2.57 2.36
C VAL A 338 10.28 -3.23 0.98
N LEU A 339 9.79 -2.51 -0.04
CA LEU A 339 10.03 -2.83 -1.44
C LEU A 339 11.01 -1.81 -2.05
N ALA A 340 10.69 -0.53 -1.90
CA ALA A 340 11.60 0.56 -2.23
C ALA A 340 11.41 1.71 -1.23
N TRP A 341 12.42 1.94 -0.39
CA TRP A 341 12.32 2.92 0.72
C TRP A 341 12.10 4.36 0.29
N SER A 342 12.51 4.73 -0.94
CA SER A 342 12.26 6.06 -1.49
C SER A 342 10.88 6.23 -2.12
N GLN A 343 10.12 5.14 -2.31
CA GLN A 343 8.88 5.15 -3.08
C GLN A 343 7.66 4.57 -2.35
N ASP A 344 7.85 3.67 -1.38
CA ASP A 344 6.76 2.96 -0.71
C ASP A 344 5.81 3.91 0.01
N ARG A 345 4.51 3.67 -0.15
CA ARG A 345 3.42 4.43 0.47
C ARG A 345 2.36 3.50 1.01
N VAL A 346 1.68 3.95 2.06
CA VAL A 346 0.53 3.26 2.66
C VAL A 346 -0.73 4.04 2.34
N GLY A 347 -1.74 3.38 1.80
CA GLY A 347 -2.97 4.06 1.40
C GLY A 347 -4.23 3.20 1.51
N PRO A 348 -5.41 3.85 1.65
CA PRO A 348 -6.68 3.18 1.76
C PRO A 348 -7.23 2.79 0.38
N MET A 349 -7.90 1.64 0.35
CA MET A 349 -8.68 1.11 -0.75
C MET A 349 -10.13 0.96 -0.29
N CYS A 350 -11.03 1.70 -0.91
CA CYS A 350 -12.39 1.92 -0.42
C CYS A 350 -13.40 1.87 -1.56
N ARG A 351 -14.68 1.93 -1.23
CA ARG A 351 -15.75 2.04 -2.24
C ARG A 351 -16.00 3.47 -2.71
N THR A 352 -15.65 4.49 -1.89
CA THR A 352 -15.80 5.90 -2.25
C THR A 352 -14.57 6.74 -1.91
N ILE A 353 -14.42 7.89 -2.56
CA ILE A 353 -13.34 8.85 -2.25
C ILE A 353 -13.52 9.48 -0.86
N GLU A 354 -14.75 9.65 -0.41
CA GLU A 354 -15.03 10.13 0.95
C GLU A 354 -14.53 9.13 2.00
N ASP A 355 -14.71 7.83 1.76
CA ASP A 355 -14.15 6.78 2.62
C ASP A 355 -12.62 6.86 2.65
N CYS A 356 -11.97 7.07 1.49
CA CYS A 356 -10.52 7.24 1.42
C CYS A 356 -10.05 8.43 2.26
N ALA A 357 -10.76 9.55 2.18
CA ALA A 357 -10.43 10.74 2.97
C ALA A 357 -10.63 10.50 4.47
N MET A 358 -11.72 9.83 4.86
CA MET A 358 -12.03 9.46 6.23
C MET A 358 -10.95 8.56 6.84
N VAL A 359 -10.58 7.51 6.13
CA VAL A 359 -9.58 6.54 6.56
C VAL A 359 -8.19 7.18 6.62
N PHE A 360 -7.78 7.91 5.57
CA PHE A 360 -6.50 8.62 5.54
C PHE A 360 -6.36 9.63 6.67
N ASN A 361 -7.43 10.36 6.98
CA ASN A 361 -7.43 11.33 8.08
C ASN A 361 -7.08 10.70 9.44
N ALA A 362 -7.39 9.42 9.64
CA ALA A 362 -7.13 8.75 10.91
C ALA A 362 -5.63 8.45 11.15
N TYR A 363 -4.84 8.24 10.09
CA TYR A 363 -3.48 7.72 10.28
C TYR A 363 -2.35 8.52 9.61
N HIS A 364 -2.64 9.59 8.86
CA HIS A 364 -1.57 10.41 8.27
C HIS A 364 -0.79 11.20 9.32
N GLY A 365 0.38 11.71 8.93
CA GLY A 365 1.21 12.59 9.73
C GLY A 365 2.47 11.91 10.25
N VAL A 366 3.31 12.71 10.92
CA VAL A 366 4.64 12.32 11.39
C VAL A 366 4.60 11.10 12.31
N ASP A 367 5.61 10.28 12.17
CA ASP A 367 5.95 9.17 13.05
C ASP A 367 7.46 9.18 13.29
N GLU A 368 7.87 9.25 14.54
CA GLU A 368 9.30 9.26 14.91
C GLU A 368 10.02 7.97 14.54
N LYS A 369 9.27 6.88 14.33
CA LYS A 369 9.82 5.59 13.89
C LYS A 369 10.07 5.52 12.38
N ASP A 370 9.49 6.42 11.60
CA ASP A 370 9.74 6.56 10.15
C ASP A 370 10.18 8.00 9.84
N PRO A 371 11.49 8.27 9.79
CA PRO A 371 12.03 9.62 9.63
C PRO A 371 11.70 10.27 8.28
N SER A 372 11.15 9.51 7.32
CA SER A 372 10.66 10.07 6.07
C SER A 372 9.31 10.77 6.20
N THR A 373 8.64 10.63 7.35
CA THR A 373 7.28 11.14 7.53
C THR A 373 7.26 12.61 7.94
N LEU A 374 6.21 13.29 7.48
CA LEU A 374 5.95 14.68 7.85
C LEU A 374 4.45 14.96 7.93
N THR A 375 4.09 15.88 8.80
CA THR A 375 2.73 16.39 8.88
C THR A 375 2.58 17.56 7.91
N THR A 376 1.68 17.40 6.92
CA THR A 376 1.24 18.50 6.05
C THR A 376 -0.27 18.65 6.16
N PRO A 377 -0.82 19.82 5.90
CA PRO A 377 -2.27 20.04 5.99
C PRO A 377 -3.07 19.02 5.19
N PHE A 378 -4.13 18.51 5.80
CA PHE A 378 -5.13 17.68 5.14
C PHE A 378 -6.53 18.08 5.59
N GLN A 379 -7.37 18.40 4.63
CA GLN A 379 -8.77 18.75 4.87
C GLN A 379 -9.63 18.13 3.75
N PHE A 380 -10.77 17.59 4.13
CA PHE A 380 -11.77 17.10 3.18
C PHE A 380 -13.00 18.00 3.26
N ASP A 381 -13.27 18.74 2.19
CA ASP A 381 -14.44 19.62 2.07
C ASP A 381 -15.45 19.04 1.06
N ARG A 382 -16.59 18.58 1.56
CA ARG A 382 -17.70 18.08 0.74
C ARG A 382 -18.38 19.16 -0.06
N ASN A 383 -18.27 20.41 0.39
CA ASN A 383 -18.99 21.55 -0.16
C ASN A 383 -18.14 22.38 -1.12
N ILE A 384 -16.99 21.84 -1.52
CA ILE A 384 -16.10 22.52 -2.46
C ILE A 384 -16.87 22.88 -3.75
N LYS A 385 -16.79 24.14 -4.15
CA LYS A 385 -17.40 24.60 -5.40
C LYS A 385 -16.57 24.10 -6.57
N LEU A 386 -17.05 23.08 -7.28
CA LEU A 386 -16.32 22.44 -8.38
C LEU A 386 -15.85 23.47 -9.44
N ALA A 387 -16.66 24.46 -9.75
CA ALA A 387 -16.32 25.53 -10.70
C ALA A 387 -15.12 26.39 -10.26
N SER A 388 -14.77 26.40 -8.97
CA SER A 388 -13.60 27.12 -8.46
C SER A 388 -12.28 26.34 -8.58
N LEU A 389 -12.33 25.07 -8.94
CA LEU A 389 -11.14 24.26 -9.06
C LEU A 389 -10.37 24.59 -10.35
N ARG A 390 -9.06 24.75 -10.19
CA ARG A 390 -8.14 24.88 -11.33
C ARG A 390 -7.69 23.49 -11.74
N ILE A 391 -8.17 23.01 -12.88
CA ILE A 391 -7.88 21.67 -13.40
C ILE A 391 -7.02 21.77 -14.64
N GLY A 392 -5.82 21.20 -14.57
CA GLY A 392 -4.98 20.96 -15.73
C GLY A 392 -5.25 19.56 -16.28
N VAL A 393 -5.32 19.43 -17.59
CA VAL A 393 -5.45 18.15 -18.28
C VAL A 393 -4.30 17.97 -19.26
N ASP A 394 -3.75 16.77 -19.26
CA ASP A 394 -2.76 16.33 -20.26
C ASP A 394 -3.48 16.13 -21.61
N PRO A 395 -2.85 16.45 -22.75
CA PRO A 395 -3.44 16.22 -24.09
C PRO A 395 -3.88 14.77 -24.34
N GLN A 396 -3.32 13.81 -23.62
CA GLN A 396 -3.68 12.39 -23.70
C GLN A 396 -4.80 11.99 -22.74
N ALA A 397 -5.35 12.94 -21.97
CA ALA A 397 -6.46 12.64 -21.04
C ALA A 397 -7.67 12.07 -21.80
N PRO A 398 -8.33 11.02 -21.27
CA PRO A 398 -9.52 10.47 -21.90
C PRO A 398 -10.60 11.54 -22.14
N LYS A 399 -11.14 11.58 -23.36
CA LYS A 399 -12.16 12.58 -23.73
C LYS A 399 -13.40 12.54 -22.84
N GLU A 400 -13.80 11.33 -22.42
CA GLU A 400 -14.92 11.14 -21.48
C GLU A 400 -14.66 11.81 -20.14
N LEU A 401 -13.42 11.72 -19.61
CA LEU A 401 -13.04 12.40 -18.38
C LEU A 401 -13.18 13.91 -18.53
N VAL A 402 -12.63 14.47 -19.60
CA VAL A 402 -12.71 15.93 -19.87
C VAL A 402 -14.16 16.38 -20.02
N ASN A 403 -14.99 15.62 -20.72
CA ASN A 403 -16.42 15.91 -20.89
C ASN A 403 -17.16 15.85 -19.55
N THR A 404 -16.87 14.86 -18.71
CA THR A 404 -17.45 14.74 -17.36
C THR A 404 -17.08 15.95 -16.49
N LEU A 405 -15.81 16.38 -16.50
CA LEU A 405 -15.37 17.56 -15.77
C LEU A 405 -16.14 18.82 -16.21
N LYS A 406 -16.34 19.00 -17.53
CA LYS A 406 -17.11 20.11 -18.08
C LYS A 406 -18.59 20.03 -17.69
N ALA A 407 -19.19 18.84 -17.75
CA ALA A 407 -20.60 18.63 -17.35
C ALA A 407 -20.81 18.92 -15.86
N LEU A 408 -19.79 18.75 -15.02
CA LEU A 408 -19.79 19.12 -13.59
C LEU A 408 -19.53 20.62 -13.36
N GLY A 409 -19.48 21.44 -14.42
CA GLY A 409 -19.29 22.90 -14.33
C GLY A 409 -17.84 23.36 -14.15
N MET A 410 -16.86 22.47 -14.31
CA MET A 410 -15.46 22.82 -14.25
C MET A 410 -14.94 23.28 -15.62
N THR A 411 -13.82 24.02 -15.61
CA THR A 411 -13.17 24.52 -16.83
C THR A 411 -11.74 23.92 -16.91
N PRO A 412 -11.59 22.68 -17.42
CA PRO A 412 -10.29 22.07 -17.60
C PRO A 412 -9.45 22.85 -18.62
N LYS A 413 -8.18 23.05 -18.30
CA LYS A 413 -7.21 23.69 -19.19
C LYS A 413 -6.16 22.66 -19.64
N ASP A 414 -5.83 22.67 -20.91
CA ASP A 414 -4.69 21.94 -21.43
C ASP A 414 -3.40 22.53 -20.81
N VAL A 415 -2.60 21.68 -20.20
CA VAL A 415 -1.31 22.06 -19.57
C VAL A 415 -0.12 21.60 -20.39
N GLY A 416 -0.36 21.11 -21.59
CA GLY A 416 0.67 20.52 -22.45
C GLY A 416 1.09 19.11 -22.01
N PRO A 417 2.00 18.49 -22.76
CA PRO A 417 2.50 17.16 -22.46
C PRO A 417 3.31 17.17 -21.16
N ARG A 418 3.34 16.03 -20.49
CA ARG A 418 4.16 15.87 -19.27
C ARG A 418 5.63 16.13 -19.61
N PRO A 419 6.36 16.87 -18.75
CA PRO A 419 7.79 17.04 -18.93
C PRO A 419 8.49 15.68 -18.94
N THR A 420 9.32 15.45 -19.94
CA THR A 420 10.23 14.30 -19.96
C THR A 420 11.44 14.66 -19.09
N VAL A 421 11.66 13.91 -18.03
CA VAL A 421 12.86 14.07 -17.20
C VAL A 421 13.88 13.03 -17.69
N PRO A 422 14.99 13.45 -18.30
CA PRO A 422 16.02 12.53 -18.76
C PRO A 422 16.62 11.74 -17.59
N GLY A 423 16.85 10.45 -17.78
CA GLY A 423 17.52 9.61 -16.77
C GLY A 423 16.63 9.12 -15.62
N VAL A 424 15.36 9.51 -15.54
CA VAL A 424 14.41 8.95 -14.58
C VAL A 424 13.69 7.77 -15.22
N GLY A 425 14.43 6.71 -15.50
CA GLY A 425 13.87 5.40 -15.82
C GLY A 425 13.53 4.64 -14.52
N GLY A 426 12.69 3.59 -14.62
CA GLY A 426 12.25 2.78 -13.48
C GLY A 426 13.35 2.00 -12.71
N GLY A 427 14.64 2.23 -13.02
CA GLY A 427 15.79 1.51 -12.46
C GLY A 427 15.94 1.64 -10.94
N GLY A 428 15.56 2.77 -10.35
CA GLY A 428 15.67 2.98 -8.90
C GLY A 428 14.88 1.97 -8.06
N LEU A 429 13.69 1.56 -8.51
CA LEU A 429 12.90 0.53 -7.84
C LEU A 429 13.66 -0.80 -7.75
N ASN A 430 14.24 -1.24 -8.86
CA ASN A 430 14.93 -2.53 -8.91
C ASN A 430 16.19 -2.55 -8.05
N VAL A 431 16.93 -1.43 -8.01
CA VAL A 431 18.11 -1.27 -7.16
C VAL A 431 17.74 -1.34 -5.68
N GLU A 432 16.75 -0.57 -5.26
CA GLU A 432 16.29 -0.57 -3.86
C GLU A 432 15.69 -1.91 -3.47
N TYR A 433 14.91 -2.55 -4.35
CA TYR A 433 14.35 -3.88 -4.13
C TYR A 433 15.44 -4.93 -3.96
N ALA A 434 16.42 -4.96 -4.85
CA ALA A 434 17.56 -5.88 -4.74
C ALA A 434 18.31 -5.67 -3.44
N ALA A 435 18.62 -4.43 -3.08
CA ALA A 435 19.30 -4.11 -1.82
C ALA A 435 18.47 -4.48 -0.58
N ALA A 436 17.14 -4.27 -0.62
CA ALA A 436 16.25 -4.64 0.47
C ALA A 436 16.21 -6.15 0.73
N PHE A 437 16.33 -6.96 -0.31
CA PHE A 437 16.27 -8.42 -0.20
C PHE A 437 17.63 -9.13 -0.31
N ASP A 438 18.73 -8.40 -0.42
CA ASP A 438 20.07 -9.01 -0.61
C ASP A 438 20.38 -10.05 0.46
N SER A 439 20.25 -9.73 1.74
CA SER A 439 20.54 -10.66 2.83
C SER A 439 19.63 -11.90 2.82
N TYR A 440 18.37 -11.75 2.41
CA TYR A 440 17.45 -12.87 2.22
C TYR A 440 17.90 -13.77 1.07
N VAL A 441 18.24 -13.17 -0.07
CA VAL A 441 18.72 -13.89 -1.27
C VAL A 441 20.01 -14.65 -0.97
N GLN A 442 21.00 -14.02 -0.34
CA GLN A 442 22.27 -14.65 0.06
C GLN A 442 22.04 -15.85 1.00
N ARG A 443 21.18 -15.69 2.00
CA ARG A 443 20.85 -16.79 2.90
C ARG A 443 20.19 -17.95 2.18
N LYS A 444 19.20 -17.66 1.32
CA LYS A 444 18.47 -18.69 0.57
C LYS A 444 19.38 -19.43 -0.41
N ALA A 445 20.20 -18.72 -1.15
CA ALA A 445 21.19 -19.32 -2.03
C ALA A 445 22.09 -20.33 -1.28
N LYS A 446 22.59 -19.93 -0.11
CA LYS A 446 23.39 -20.82 0.74
C LYS A 446 22.59 -22.04 1.22
N GLU A 447 21.33 -21.86 1.65
CA GLU A 447 20.47 -22.96 2.13
C GLU A 447 20.26 -24.03 1.06
N ILE A 448 20.13 -23.64 -0.22
CA ILE A 448 19.90 -24.55 -1.35
C ILE A 448 21.19 -24.95 -2.09
N GLY A 449 22.37 -24.51 -1.60
CA GLY A 449 23.66 -24.81 -2.21
C GLY A 449 23.92 -24.11 -3.54
N LEU A 450 23.25 -22.99 -3.82
CA LEU A 450 23.44 -22.19 -5.01
C LEU A 450 24.57 -21.18 -4.82
N ASP A 451 25.52 -21.19 -5.74
CA ASP A 451 26.53 -20.13 -5.83
C ASP A 451 26.02 -19.02 -6.76
N LEU A 452 25.67 -17.88 -6.17
CA LEU A 452 25.17 -16.72 -6.92
C LEU A 452 26.17 -16.18 -7.95
N ALA A 453 27.49 -16.41 -7.74
CA ALA A 453 28.52 -15.99 -8.67
C ALA A 453 28.54 -16.83 -9.97
N THR A 454 27.90 -18.00 -9.95
CA THR A 454 27.84 -18.90 -11.11
C THR A 454 26.58 -18.72 -11.95
N LEU A 455 25.67 -17.83 -11.53
CA LEU A 455 24.49 -17.52 -12.32
C LEU A 455 24.91 -16.91 -13.66
N PRO A 456 24.31 -17.33 -14.78
CA PRO A 456 24.61 -16.73 -16.06
C PRO A 456 24.26 -15.25 -16.06
N GLU A 457 25.13 -14.43 -16.64
CA GLU A 457 24.78 -13.03 -16.91
C GLU A 457 23.47 -12.99 -17.70
N PRO A 458 22.53 -12.11 -17.34
CA PRO A 458 21.29 -12.00 -18.08
C PRO A 458 21.56 -11.58 -19.52
N GLY A 459 21.12 -12.37 -20.46
CA GLY A 459 21.29 -12.13 -21.88
C GLY A 459 20.42 -11.00 -22.43
#